data_1ea228838da4c22751b5dc6c498ec7e5
#
_entry.id   1ea228838da4c22751b5dc6c498ec7e5
#
_cell.length_a   1.000
_cell.length_b   1.000
_cell.length_c   1.000
_cell.angle_alpha   90.00
_cell.angle_beta   90.00
_cell.angle_gamma   90.00
#
_symmetry.space_group_name_H-M   'P 1'
#
loop_
_entity.id
_entity.type
_entity.pdbx_description
1 polymer ?
#
loop_
_entity_poly.entity_id
_entity_poly.type
_entity_poly.pdbx_seq_one_letter_code
_entity_poly.pdbx_strand_id
1 'polypeptide(L)'
;YFDTYKGYYFTGDGAKRNSIGNYRIIGRVDDVINVSGHRFGTAEIENAINQNPHVVESAVVGFPHEIKGQGIFAFVICKEMPSNEMLAKAEITETVVAEIGRIAKPDIIIFVSGLPKTRSGKIMRRILRKIAENDTSNLGDITTLLDPLIVQEIVAAAEKLKR
;
A
#
# COMPACT_ATOMS: atom_id res chain seq x y z
N TYR A 1 2.45 -14.36 20.42
CA TYR A 1 2.48 -15.28 19.25
C TYR A 1 1.85 -16.64 19.54
N PHE A 2 1.91 -17.16 20.77
CA PHE A 2 1.36 -18.48 21.12
C PHE A 2 0.01 -18.41 21.85
N ASP A 3 -0.42 -17.22 22.27
CA ASP A 3 -1.68 -17.03 23.03
C ASP A 3 -2.91 -16.90 22.13
N THR A 4 -2.73 -16.45 20.88
CA THR A 4 -3.83 -16.22 19.93
C THR A 4 -4.48 -17.54 19.51
N TYR A 5 -3.66 -18.57 19.23
CA TYR A 5 -4.10 -19.90 18.88
C TYR A 5 -3.32 -20.93 19.69
N LYS A 6 -4.00 -21.62 20.62
CA LYS A 6 -3.37 -22.56 21.55
C LYS A 6 -2.65 -23.68 20.81
N GLY A 7 -1.35 -23.83 21.04
CA GLY A 7 -0.52 -24.87 20.41
C GLY A 7 0.03 -24.51 19.02
N TYR A 8 -0.23 -23.30 18.52
CA TYR A 8 0.27 -22.83 17.22
C TYR A 8 0.97 -21.49 17.34
N TYR A 9 2.02 -21.31 16.53
CA TYR A 9 2.69 -20.01 16.40
C TYR A 9 1.90 -19.13 15.43
N PHE A 10 1.42 -17.98 15.91
CA PHE A 10 0.72 -17.00 15.08
C PHE A 10 1.73 -16.05 14.41
N THR A 11 1.94 -16.22 13.10
CA THR A 11 2.88 -15.40 12.32
C THR A 11 2.34 -13.99 12.06
N GLY A 12 1.02 -13.81 12.08
CA GLY A 12 0.34 -12.60 11.64
C GLY A 12 0.24 -12.47 10.12
N ASP A 13 0.56 -13.53 9.37
CA ASP A 13 0.47 -13.55 7.91
C ASP A 13 -0.77 -14.32 7.45
N GLY A 14 -1.42 -13.80 6.42
CA GLY A 14 -2.50 -14.48 5.71
C GLY A 14 -1.95 -15.35 4.59
N ALA A 15 -2.51 -16.54 4.44
CA ALA A 15 -2.14 -17.47 3.37
C ALA A 15 -3.38 -18.07 2.71
N LYS A 16 -3.31 -18.33 1.40
CA LYS A 16 -4.31 -19.07 0.63
C LYS A 16 -3.73 -20.39 0.15
N ARG A 17 -4.46 -21.48 0.38
CA ARG A 17 -4.11 -22.81 -0.14
C ARG A 17 -4.89 -23.10 -1.41
N ASN A 18 -4.20 -23.54 -2.47
CA ASN A 18 -4.87 -23.97 -3.70
C ASN A 18 -5.31 -25.45 -3.65
N SER A 19 -6.02 -25.92 -4.68
CA SER A 19 -6.56 -27.29 -4.76
C SER A 19 -5.49 -28.39 -4.78
N ILE A 20 -4.27 -28.08 -5.21
CA ILE A 20 -3.12 -29.00 -5.25
C ILE A 20 -2.24 -28.93 -4.01
N GLY A 21 -2.64 -28.14 -3.01
CA GLY A 21 -1.99 -28.08 -1.70
C GLY A 21 -0.93 -27.02 -1.51
N ASN A 22 -0.59 -26.21 -2.53
CA ASN A 22 0.38 -25.15 -2.42
C ASN A 22 -0.18 -23.94 -1.65
N TYR A 23 0.67 -23.30 -0.85
CA TYR A 23 0.34 -22.07 -0.12
C TYR A 23 0.91 -20.84 -0.81
N ARG A 24 0.09 -19.80 -0.90
CA ARG A 24 0.51 -18.46 -1.31
C ARG A 24 0.29 -17.51 -0.14
N ILE A 25 1.34 -16.82 0.30
CA ILE A 25 1.23 -15.74 1.28
C ILE A 25 0.58 -14.55 0.59
N ILE A 26 -0.51 -14.04 1.18
CA ILE A 26 -1.30 -12.92 0.63
C ILE A 26 -1.03 -11.60 1.34
N GLY A 27 -0.22 -11.61 2.39
CA GLY A 27 0.19 -10.43 3.15
C GLY A 27 -0.05 -10.57 4.64
N ARG A 28 0.12 -9.48 5.35
CA ARG A 28 -0.14 -9.39 6.80
C ARG A 28 -1.64 -9.35 7.08
N VAL A 29 -2.08 -9.97 8.18
CA VAL A 29 -3.49 -9.92 8.62
C VAL A 29 -3.89 -8.52 9.07
N ASP A 30 -2.91 -7.73 9.55
CA ASP A 30 -3.05 -6.36 9.99
C ASP A 30 -2.93 -5.32 8.85
N ASP A 31 -2.47 -5.75 7.67
CA ASP A 31 -2.39 -4.92 6.45
C ASP A 31 -3.55 -5.19 5.47
N VAL A 32 -4.70 -5.63 5.98
CA VAL A 32 -5.93 -5.82 5.20
C VAL A 32 -6.72 -4.53 5.14
N ILE A 33 -7.15 -4.15 3.93
CA ILE A 33 -8.02 -3.00 3.68
C ILE A 33 -9.45 -3.50 3.49
N ASN A 34 -10.41 -2.87 4.16
CA ASN A 34 -11.83 -3.20 4.04
C ASN A 34 -12.55 -2.12 3.21
N VAL A 35 -12.76 -2.41 1.93
CA VAL A 35 -13.42 -1.50 0.99
C VAL A 35 -14.85 -1.99 0.74
N SER A 36 -15.85 -1.26 1.20
CA SER A 36 -17.27 -1.60 1.01
C SER A 36 -17.60 -3.06 1.40
N GLY A 37 -17.02 -3.56 2.49
CA GLY A 37 -17.21 -4.92 2.97
C GLY A 37 -16.31 -6.00 2.33
N HIS A 38 -15.54 -5.65 1.30
CA HIS A 38 -14.55 -6.55 0.68
C HIS A 38 -13.18 -6.36 1.35
N ARG A 39 -12.52 -7.48 1.64
CA ARG A 39 -11.21 -7.49 2.30
C ARG A 39 -10.11 -7.78 1.28
N PHE A 40 -9.21 -6.83 1.12
CA PHE A 40 -8.05 -6.94 0.23
C PHE A 40 -6.76 -6.92 1.04
N GLY A 41 -5.84 -7.83 0.74
CA GLY A 41 -4.46 -7.73 1.21
C GLY A 41 -3.76 -6.59 0.45
N THR A 42 -2.98 -5.75 1.14
CA THR A 42 -2.22 -4.68 0.48
C THR A 42 -1.31 -5.23 -0.61
N ALA A 43 -0.68 -6.38 -0.36
CA ALA A 43 0.20 -7.05 -1.33
C ALA A 43 -0.52 -7.48 -2.62
N GLU A 44 -1.81 -7.79 -2.57
CA GLU A 44 -2.59 -8.16 -3.75
C GLU A 44 -2.74 -6.96 -4.70
N ILE A 45 -3.06 -5.79 -4.13
CA ILE A 45 -3.21 -4.55 -4.90
C ILE A 45 -1.84 -4.06 -5.39
N GLU A 46 -0.80 -4.11 -4.55
CA GLU A 46 0.58 -3.78 -4.92
C GLU A 46 1.07 -4.64 -6.10
N ASN A 47 0.80 -5.95 -6.06
CA ASN A 47 1.14 -6.85 -7.15
C ASN A 47 0.44 -6.46 -8.45
N ALA A 48 -0.84 -6.08 -8.40
CA ALA A 48 -1.58 -5.61 -9.57
C ALA A 48 -0.99 -4.29 -10.11
N ILE A 49 -0.70 -3.31 -9.26
CA ILE A 49 -0.05 -2.05 -9.64
C ILE A 49 1.30 -2.31 -10.31
N ASN A 50 2.10 -3.22 -9.76
CA ASN A 50 3.44 -3.55 -10.23
C ASN A 50 3.45 -4.32 -11.58
N GLN A 51 2.28 -4.78 -12.09
CA GLN A 51 2.16 -5.28 -13.46
C GLN A 51 2.29 -4.17 -14.51
N ASN A 52 2.05 -2.91 -14.13
CA ASN A 52 2.24 -1.80 -15.05
C ASN A 52 3.74 -1.64 -15.39
N PRO A 53 4.13 -1.63 -16.69
CA PRO A 53 5.54 -1.66 -17.11
C PRO A 53 6.34 -0.41 -16.70
N HIS A 54 5.66 0.69 -16.37
CA HIS A 54 6.29 1.93 -15.93
C HIS A 54 6.52 1.99 -14.42
N VAL A 55 5.93 1.07 -13.65
CA VAL A 55 6.06 1.00 -12.20
C VAL A 55 7.29 0.19 -11.82
N VAL A 56 8.06 0.69 -10.86
CA VAL A 56 9.20 0.00 -10.24
C VAL A 56 8.76 -0.70 -8.97
N GLU A 57 8.04 0.02 -8.12
CA GLU A 57 7.59 -0.46 -6.82
C GLU A 57 6.37 0.34 -6.37
N SER A 58 5.51 -0.27 -5.59
CA SER A 58 4.40 0.41 -4.96
C SER A 58 4.19 -0.02 -3.52
N ALA A 59 3.56 0.85 -2.74
CA ALA A 59 3.06 0.54 -1.41
C ALA A 59 1.62 1.03 -1.28
N VAL A 60 0.76 0.20 -0.73
CA VAL A 60 -0.66 0.49 -0.58
C VAL A 60 -1.04 0.47 0.90
N VAL A 61 -1.86 1.44 1.29
CA VAL A 61 -2.47 1.51 2.63
C VAL A 61 -3.95 1.87 2.53
N GLY A 62 -4.71 1.46 3.54
CA GLY A 62 -6.07 1.95 3.72
C GLY A 62 -6.08 3.31 4.42
N PHE A 63 -7.06 4.15 4.08
CA PHE A 63 -7.35 5.39 4.79
C PHE A 63 -8.88 5.50 5.03
N PRO A 64 -9.34 6.26 6.03
CA PRO A 64 -10.77 6.45 6.28
C PRO A 64 -11.48 7.08 5.07
N HIS A 65 -12.60 6.47 4.67
CA HIS A 65 -13.42 6.95 3.55
C HIS A 65 -14.90 6.93 3.95
N GLU A 66 -15.59 8.06 3.82
CA GLU A 66 -16.95 8.27 4.34
C GLU A 66 -17.98 7.23 3.83
N ILE A 67 -17.88 6.83 2.56
CA ILE A 67 -18.86 5.92 1.94
C ILE A 67 -18.40 4.46 1.99
N LYS A 68 -17.09 4.22 1.79
CA LYS A 68 -16.54 2.85 1.63
C LYS A 68 -16.06 2.23 2.93
N GLY A 69 -16.05 2.99 4.04
CA GLY A 69 -15.36 2.66 5.27
C GLY A 69 -13.85 2.89 5.15
N GLN A 70 -13.17 2.21 4.24
CA GLN A 70 -11.79 2.50 3.87
C GLN A 70 -11.67 2.73 2.37
N GLY A 71 -10.84 3.70 1.99
CA GLY A 71 -10.34 3.91 0.64
C GLY A 71 -8.93 3.32 0.48
N ILE A 72 -8.48 3.21 -0.76
CA ILE A 72 -7.18 2.69 -1.14
C ILE A 72 -6.27 3.83 -1.53
N PHE A 73 -5.17 4.02 -0.81
CA PHE A 73 -4.12 4.99 -1.12
C PHE A 73 -2.86 4.26 -1.62
N ALA A 74 -2.43 4.57 -2.83
CA ALA A 74 -1.26 3.98 -3.45
C ALA A 74 -0.12 5.00 -3.58
N PHE A 75 1.05 4.64 -3.09
CA PHE A 75 2.33 5.33 -3.28
C PHE A 75 3.11 4.57 -4.34
N VAL A 76 3.45 5.22 -5.43
CA VAL A 76 4.00 4.55 -6.62
C VAL A 76 5.34 5.17 -7.01
N ILE A 77 6.36 4.33 -7.17
CA ILE A 77 7.64 4.69 -7.77
C ILE A 77 7.59 4.28 -9.24
N CYS A 78 7.79 5.23 -10.15
CA CYS A 78 7.92 4.96 -11.57
C CYS A 78 9.39 4.93 -12.01
N LYS A 79 9.68 4.25 -13.11
CA LYS A 79 11.02 4.25 -13.76
C LYS A 79 11.46 5.66 -14.11
N GLU A 80 10.52 6.45 -14.60
CA GLU A 80 10.68 7.88 -14.88
C GLU A 80 9.42 8.60 -14.37
N MET A 81 9.58 9.81 -13.86
CA MET A 81 8.42 10.60 -13.43
C MET A 81 7.50 10.88 -14.62
N PRO A 82 6.21 10.57 -14.51
CA PRO A 82 5.28 10.76 -15.61
C PRO A 82 5.17 12.23 -16.01
N SER A 83 5.31 12.52 -17.30
CA SER A 83 5.05 13.87 -17.85
C SER A 83 3.56 14.25 -17.77
N ASN A 84 2.67 13.26 -17.79
CA ASN A 84 1.24 13.40 -17.56
C ASN A 84 0.78 12.46 -16.45
N GLU A 85 0.73 12.98 -15.22
CA GLU A 85 0.33 12.21 -14.05
C GLU A 85 -1.10 11.67 -14.15
N MET A 86 -2.02 12.42 -14.76
CA MET A 86 -3.42 12.00 -14.87
C MET A 86 -3.56 10.76 -15.76
N LEU A 87 -2.84 10.73 -16.88
CA LEU A 87 -2.83 9.57 -17.78
C LEU A 87 -2.17 8.36 -17.09
N ALA A 88 -1.03 8.54 -16.46
CA ALA A 88 -0.33 7.47 -15.75
C ALA A 88 -1.18 6.88 -14.60
N LYS A 89 -1.89 7.71 -13.85
CA LYS A 89 -2.84 7.26 -12.80
C LYS A 89 -3.99 6.45 -13.39
N ALA A 90 -4.51 6.85 -14.56
CA ALA A 90 -5.56 6.12 -15.26
C ALA A 90 -5.06 4.73 -15.71
N GLU A 91 -3.90 4.64 -16.33
CA GLU A 91 -3.29 3.37 -16.77
C GLU A 91 -3.04 2.40 -15.62
N ILE A 92 -2.48 2.89 -14.51
CA ILE A 92 -2.29 2.07 -13.30
C ILE A 92 -3.62 1.60 -12.75
N THR A 93 -4.62 2.47 -12.72
CA THR A 93 -5.97 2.12 -12.26
C THR A 93 -6.61 1.04 -13.14
N GLU A 94 -6.48 1.16 -14.46
CA GLU A 94 -6.97 0.15 -15.40
C GLU A 94 -6.29 -1.19 -15.22
N THR A 95 -4.98 -1.21 -14.95
CA THR A 95 -4.25 -2.43 -14.62
C THR A 95 -4.82 -3.12 -13.39
N VAL A 96 -5.07 -2.37 -12.31
CA VAL A 96 -5.67 -2.93 -11.07
C VAL A 96 -7.10 -3.44 -11.33
N VAL A 97 -7.88 -2.70 -12.11
CA VAL A 97 -9.27 -3.10 -12.44
C VAL A 97 -9.29 -4.37 -13.30
N ALA A 98 -8.36 -4.54 -14.21
CA ALA A 98 -8.24 -5.75 -15.02
C ALA A 98 -7.82 -6.97 -14.21
N GLU A 99 -6.88 -6.81 -13.27
CA GLU A 99 -6.32 -7.90 -12.47
C GLU A 99 -7.24 -8.35 -11.32
N ILE A 100 -7.89 -7.41 -10.63
CA ILE A 100 -8.66 -7.69 -9.42
C ILE A 100 -10.14 -7.36 -9.57
N GLY A 101 -10.44 -6.21 -10.21
CA GLY A 101 -11.79 -5.70 -10.39
C GLY A 101 -11.97 -4.27 -9.89
N ARG A 102 -13.11 -3.68 -10.25
CA ARG A 102 -13.41 -2.24 -9.99
C ARG A 102 -13.42 -1.85 -8.51
N ILE A 103 -13.71 -2.79 -7.61
CA ILE A 103 -13.78 -2.52 -6.18
C ILE A 103 -12.41 -2.28 -5.56
N ALA A 104 -11.34 -2.83 -6.17
CA ALA A 104 -9.96 -2.64 -5.74
C ALA A 104 -9.29 -1.40 -6.36
N LYS A 105 -10.04 -0.61 -7.12
CA LYS A 105 -9.55 0.63 -7.73
C LYS A 105 -8.97 1.56 -6.67
N PRO A 106 -7.70 2.00 -6.79
CA PRO A 106 -7.14 3.01 -5.91
C PRO A 106 -7.94 4.33 -5.98
N ASP A 107 -8.28 4.87 -4.82
CA ASP A 107 -8.95 6.17 -4.71
C ASP A 107 -7.96 7.32 -4.91
N ILE A 108 -6.74 7.12 -4.40
CA ILE A 108 -5.66 8.08 -4.48
C ILE A 108 -4.39 7.36 -4.93
N ILE A 109 -3.72 7.94 -5.93
CA ILE A 109 -2.38 7.53 -6.38
C ILE A 109 -1.49 8.75 -6.32
N ILE A 110 -0.34 8.65 -5.64
CA ILE A 110 0.73 9.64 -5.72
C ILE A 110 2.02 9.00 -6.21
N PHE A 111 2.76 9.77 -7.02
CA PHE A 111 4.09 9.38 -7.45
C PHE A 111 5.11 9.91 -6.46
N VAL A 112 6.05 9.05 -6.08
CA VAL A 112 7.09 9.33 -5.09
C VAL A 112 8.43 8.85 -5.61
N SER A 113 9.53 9.47 -5.14
CA SER A 113 10.90 9.10 -5.53
C SER A 113 11.38 7.84 -4.80
N GLY A 114 10.77 7.52 -3.65
CA GLY A 114 11.10 6.35 -2.83
C GLY A 114 10.01 6.04 -1.80
N LEU A 115 10.17 4.92 -1.11
CA LEU A 115 9.30 4.50 -0.01
C LEU A 115 10.08 4.48 1.31
N PRO A 116 9.42 4.76 2.46
CA PRO A 116 10.07 4.72 3.77
C PRO A 116 10.40 3.28 4.13
N LYS A 117 11.68 2.91 3.98
CA LYS A 117 12.19 1.56 4.25
C LYS A 117 13.12 1.56 5.45
N THR A 118 13.07 0.48 6.23
CA THR A 118 14.09 0.17 7.22
C THR A 118 15.41 -0.18 6.52
N ARG A 119 16.51 -0.22 7.28
CA ARG A 119 17.82 -0.69 6.77
C ARG A 119 17.80 -2.11 6.22
N SER A 120 16.84 -2.94 6.64
CA SER A 120 16.61 -4.29 6.10
C SER A 120 15.71 -4.32 4.85
N GLY A 121 15.33 -3.15 4.30
CA GLY A 121 14.50 -3.04 3.09
C GLY A 121 12.99 -3.19 3.32
N LYS A 122 12.54 -3.31 4.57
CA LYS A 122 11.11 -3.45 4.89
C LYS A 122 10.41 -2.08 4.83
N ILE A 123 9.34 -1.98 4.04
CA ILE A 123 8.49 -0.78 3.95
C ILE A 123 7.77 -0.53 5.27
N MET A 124 7.87 0.69 5.78
CA MET A 124 7.21 1.12 7.00
C MET A 124 5.80 1.66 6.71
N ARG A 125 4.84 0.75 6.42
CA ARG A 125 3.45 1.10 6.10
C ARG A 125 2.76 1.94 7.16
N ARG A 126 3.19 1.84 8.43
CA ARG A 126 2.69 2.69 9.51
C ARG A 126 2.84 4.17 9.20
N ILE A 127 3.99 4.58 8.64
CA ILE A 127 4.26 5.97 8.27
C ILE A 127 3.37 6.37 7.09
N LEU A 128 3.29 5.54 6.06
CA LEU A 128 2.45 5.78 4.88
C LEU A 128 0.96 5.91 5.25
N ARG A 129 0.48 5.08 6.18
CA ARG A 129 -0.90 5.13 6.67
C ARG A 129 -1.20 6.47 7.34
N LYS A 130 -0.33 6.93 8.24
CA LYS A 130 -0.48 8.24 8.88
C LYS A 130 -0.50 9.40 7.89
N ILE A 131 0.35 9.35 6.88
CA ILE A 131 0.35 10.35 5.80
C ILE A 131 -0.98 10.31 5.02
N ALA A 132 -1.47 9.11 4.68
CA ALA A 132 -2.75 8.95 3.99
C ALA A 132 -3.95 9.43 4.82
N GLU A 133 -3.88 9.30 6.15
CA GLU A 133 -4.87 9.79 7.12
C GLU A 133 -4.71 11.29 7.45
N ASN A 134 -3.75 11.99 6.84
CA ASN A 134 -3.39 13.37 7.16
C ASN A 134 -2.91 13.60 8.61
N ASP A 135 -2.49 12.57 9.31
CA ASP A 135 -1.89 12.67 10.64
C ASP A 135 -0.36 12.71 10.53
N THR A 136 0.16 13.85 10.06
CA THR A 136 1.61 14.06 9.91
C THR A 136 2.27 14.59 11.18
N SER A 137 1.51 14.91 12.21
CA SER A 137 2.00 15.50 13.47
C SER A 137 2.83 14.51 14.31
N ASN A 138 2.56 13.21 14.19
CA ASN A 138 3.25 12.17 14.91
C ASN A 138 3.49 10.94 14.04
N LEU A 139 4.51 10.97 13.21
CA LEU A 139 4.91 9.83 12.36
C LEU A 139 5.63 8.74 13.16
N GLY A 140 5.91 8.97 14.45
CA GLY A 140 6.63 8.08 15.33
C GLY A 140 8.12 8.02 15.02
N ASP A 141 8.79 6.96 15.50
CA ASP A 141 10.24 6.82 15.32
C ASP A 141 10.57 6.56 13.83
N ILE A 142 11.31 7.50 13.24
CA ILE A 142 11.84 7.45 11.87
C ILE A 142 13.35 7.21 11.83
N THR A 143 14.02 7.06 12.99
CA THR A 143 15.49 6.90 13.08
C THR A 143 15.98 5.57 12.51
N THR A 144 15.09 4.59 12.42
CA THR A 144 15.38 3.26 11.87
C THR A 144 15.28 3.21 10.34
N LEU A 145 14.85 4.31 9.70
CA LEU A 145 14.76 4.42 8.26
C LEU A 145 16.15 4.47 7.61
N LEU A 146 16.24 3.88 6.43
CA LEU A 146 17.42 3.97 5.57
C LEU A 146 17.66 5.42 5.12
N ASP A 147 16.58 6.09 4.72
CA ASP A 147 16.55 7.50 4.33
C ASP A 147 15.35 8.20 5.00
N PRO A 148 15.57 8.97 6.07
CA PRO A 148 14.51 9.73 6.72
C PRO A 148 13.95 10.90 5.87
N LEU A 149 14.73 11.44 4.91
CA LEU A 149 14.30 12.57 4.09
C LEU A 149 13.16 12.21 3.16
N ILE A 150 13.07 10.95 2.75
CA ILE A 150 11.99 10.46 1.89
C ILE A 150 10.61 10.69 2.49
N VAL A 151 10.50 10.68 3.81
CA VAL A 151 9.23 10.93 4.51
C VAL A 151 8.74 12.35 4.26
N GLN A 152 9.65 13.34 4.28
CA GLN A 152 9.30 14.74 4.03
C GLN A 152 8.84 14.94 2.58
N GLU A 153 9.49 14.28 1.62
CA GLU A 153 9.08 14.31 0.22
C GLU A 153 7.70 13.72 0.01
N ILE A 154 7.40 12.57 0.64
CA ILE A 154 6.09 11.92 0.56
C ILE A 154 5.01 12.80 1.19
N VAL A 155 5.27 13.42 2.35
CA VAL A 155 4.35 14.37 2.99
C VAL A 155 4.05 15.53 2.06
N ALA A 156 5.09 16.16 1.48
CA ALA A 156 4.92 17.27 0.55
C ALA A 156 4.14 16.87 -0.71
N ALA A 157 4.34 15.65 -1.22
CA ALA A 157 3.56 15.12 -2.35
C ALA A 157 2.08 14.89 -1.99
N ALA A 158 1.80 14.38 -0.80
CA ALA A 158 0.44 14.17 -0.32
C ALA A 158 -0.31 15.49 -0.05
N GLU A 159 0.37 16.51 0.44
CA GLU A 159 -0.22 17.84 0.69
C GLU A 159 -0.67 18.55 -0.59
N LYS A 160 -0.03 18.28 -1.73
CA LYS A 160 -0.45 18.83 -3.04
C LYS A 160 -1.84 18.36 -3.48
N LEU A 161 -2.32 17.23 -2.95
CA LEU A 161 -3.67 16.71 -3.27
C LEU A 161 -4.80 17.54 -2.65
N LYS A 162 -4.49 18.40 -1.67
CA LYS A 162 -5.48 19.22 -0.94
C LYS A 162 -5.76 20.56 -1.62
N ARG A 163 -5.03 20.88 -2.67
CA ARG A 163 -5.17 22.12 -3.43
C ARG A 163 -5.92 21.87 -4.72
#